data_9ef809ec981b0b4bb1943f8dccdfcf61
#
_entry.id   9ef809ec981b0b4bb1943f8dccdfcf61
#
_cell.length_a   1.000
_cell.length_b   1.000
_cell.length_c   1.000
_cell.angle_alpha   90.00
_cell.angle_beta   90.00
_cell.angle_gamma   90.00
#
_symmetry.space_group_name_H-M   'P 1'
#
loop_
_entity.id
_entity.type
_entity.pdbx_description
1 polymer ?
#
loop_
_entity_poly.entity_id
_entity_poly.type
_entity_poly.pdbx_seq_one_letter_code
_entity_poly.pdbx_strand_id
1 'polypeptide(L)'
;MNIFPELKEATANRDFDKFSSYIHDEYTFVRHQSGTTMNREETLGMIKGFLASDSFTIEQHRCVYENEDILVEHMVVAFPDNTKEAVLAAYTKKDNKLYKCETGATKIG
;
A
#
# COMPACT_ATOMS: atom_id res chain seq x y z
N MET A 1 6.53 -16.19 5.82
CA MET A 1 5.48 -15.46 6.55
C MET A 1 4.69 -14.61 5.57
N ASN A 2 3.36 -14.70 5.62
CA ASN A 2 2.50 -13.88 4.77
C ASN A 2 2.23 -12.54 5.44
N ILE A 3 2.57 -11.48 4.75
CA ILE A 3 2.37 -10.11 5.24
C ILE A 3 0.99 -9.58 4.87
N PHE A 4 0.41 -10.05 3.75
CA PHE A 4 -0.84 -9.49 3.25
C PHE A 4 -1.98 -9.48 4.29
N PRO A 5 -2.26 -10.56 5.03
CA PRO A 5 -3.34 -10.52 6.01
C PRO A 5 -3.16 -9.42 7.06
N GLU A 6 -1.92 -9.19 7.47
CA GLU A 6 -1.58 -8.17 8.45
C GLU A 6 -1.72 -6.76 7.90
N LEU A 7 -1.32 -6.55 6.64
CA LEU A 7 -1.52 -5.26 5.98
C LEU A 7 -3.00 -4.95 5.79
N LYS A 8 -3.77 -5.95 5.37
CA LYS A 8 -5.21 -5.78 5.16
C LYS A 8 -5.89 -5.40 6.47
N GLU A 9 -5.55 -6.07 7.55
CA GLU A 9 -6.09 -5.76 8.87
C GLU A 9 -5.69 -4.35 9.32
N ALA A 10 -4.43 -3.98 9.14
CA ALA A 10 -3.94 -2.65 9.52
C ALA A 10 -4.69 -1.54 8.78
N THR A 11 -4.90 -1.70 7.48
CA THR A 11 -5.62 -0.68 6.69
C THR A 11 -7.10 -0.65 7.03
N ALA A 12 -7.74 -1.82 7.24
CA ALA A 12 -9.15 -1.90 7.61
C ALA A 12 -9.41 -1.25 8.97
N ASN A 13 -8.49 -1.41 9.91
CA ASN A 13 -8.60 -0.86 11.26
C ASN A 13 -8.00 0.54 11.38
N ARG A 14 -7.46 1.09 10.31
CA ARG A 14 -6.78 2.40 10.29
C ARG A 14 -5.65 2.47 11.31
N ASP A 15 -4.93 1.35 11.44
CA ASP A 15 -3.84 1.18 12.40
C ASP A 15 -2.50 1.51 11.74
N PHE A 16 -2.10 2.77 11.84
CA PHE A 16 -0.88 3.26 11.22
C PHE A 16 0.37 2.57 11.81
N ASP A 17 0.42 2.39 13.11
CA ASP A 17 1.60 1.80 13.76
C ASP A 17 1.81 0.37 13.29
N LYS A 18 0.74 -0.41 13.19
CA LYS A 18 0.81 -1.76 12.66
C LYS A 18 1.27 -1.77 11.21
N PHE A 19 0.69 -0.90 10.37
CA PHE A 19 1.08 -0.78 8.98
C PHE A 19 2.58 -0.47 8.85
N SER A 20 3.06 0.55 9.57
CA SER A 20 4.45 0.99 9.48
C SER A 20 5.44 -0.08 9.94
N SER A 21 5.02 -0.97 10.85
CA SER A 21 5.90 -2.04 11.35
C SER A 21 6.30 -3.05 10.27
N TYR A 22 5.52 -3.14 9.18
CA TYR A 22 5.84 -4.04 8.06
C TYR A 22 6.62 -3.35 6.94
N ILE A 23 6.96 -2.08 7.10
CA ILE A 23 7.69 -1.31 6.09
C ILE A 23 9.17 -1.26 6.46
N HIS A 24 10.02 -1.75 5.55
CA HIS A 24 11.47 -1.78 5.75
C HIS A 24 12.04 -0.37 5.91
N ASP A 25 13.13 -0.24 6.68
CA ASP A 25 13.78 1.06 6.90
C ASP A 25 14.25 1.72 5.60
N GLU A 26 14.61 0.92 4.60
CA GLU A 26 15.11 1.38 3.31
C GLU A 26 14.03 1.33 2.21
N TYR A 27 12.77 1.36 2.61
CA TYR A 27 11.63 1.21 1.69
C TYR A 27 11.61 2.29 0.61
N THR A 28 11.23 1.87 -0.61
CA THR A 28 11.00 2.76 -1.75
C THR A 28 9.66 2.44 -2.38
N PHE A 29 8.91 3.48 -2.71
CA PHE A 29 7.62 3.39 -3.38
C PHE A 29 7.70 4.07 -4.74
N VAL A 30 7.34 3.34 -5.81
CA VAL A 30 7.27 3.89 -7.16
C VAL A 30 5.83 3.88 -7.62
N ARG A 31 5.26 5.07 -7.84
CA ARG A 31 3.92 5.22 -8.36
C ARG A 31 4.02 5.59 -9.84
N HIS A 32 3.84 4.61 -10.70
CA HIS A 32 4.02 4.80 -12.15
C HIS A 32 2.96 5.72 -12.76
N GLN A 33 1.74 5.70 -12.24
CA GLN A 33 0.64 6.52 -12.74
C GLN A 33 0.97 8.02 -12.72
N SER A 34 1.70 8.47 -11.68
CA SER A 34 2.10 9.88 -11.53
C SER A 34 3.59 10.12 -11.79
N GLY A 35 4.37 9.06 -12.00
CA GLY A 35 5.81 9.16 -12.15
C GLY A 35 6.53 9.55 -10.86
N THR A 36 5.92 9.30 -9.71
CA THR A 36 6.44 9.73 -8.40
C THR A 36 7.20 8.59 -7.74
N THR A 37 8.33 8.91 -7.13
CA THR A 37 9.09 7.98 -6.27
C THR A 37 9.20 8.59 -4.88
N MET A 38 8.94 7.77 -3.85
CA MET A 38 8.98 8.20 -2.46
C MET A 38 9.79 7.25 -1.60
N ASN A 39 10.48 7.80 -0.60
CA ASN A 39 11.16 6.99 0.41
C ASN A 39 10.18 6.56 1.51
N ARG A 40 10.69 5.86 2.53
CA ARG A 40 9.88 5.38 3.65
C ARG A 40 9.15 6.51 4.37
N GLU A 41 9.87 7.56 4.72
CA GLU A 41 9.30 8.68 5.48
C GLU A 41 8.19 9.37 4.71
N GLU A 42 8.42 9.64 3.43
CA GLU A 42 7.42 10.28 2.55
C GLU A 42 6.19 9.39 2.38
N THR A 43 6.42 8.09 2.15
CA THR A 43 5.31 7.12 1.99
C THR A 43 4.48 7.02 3.27
N LEU A 44 5.14 6.88 4.42
CA LEU A 44 4.43 6.76 5.68
C LEU A 44 3.67 8.04 6.06
N GLY A 45 4.21 9.21 5.71
CA GLY A 45 3.49 10.47 5.89
C GLY A 45 2.20 10.51 5.10
N MET A 46 2.25 10.06 3.84
CA MET A 46 1.07 9.96 2.98
C MET A 46 0.04 8.95 3.54
N ILE A 47 0.50 7.76 3.92
CA ILE A 47 -0.39 6.72 4.47
C ILE A 47 -1.04 7.18 5.78
N LYS A 48 -0.29 7.85 6.63
CA LYS A 48 -0.83 8.37 7.88
C LYS A 48 -1.98 9.35 7.62
N GLY A 49 -1.81 10.23 6.64
CA GLY A 49 -2.86 11.14 6.25
C GLY A 49 -4.09 10.43 5.71
N PHE A 50 -3.90 9.42 4.88
CA PHE A 50 -5.01 8.62 4.34
C PHE A 50 -5.77 7.89 5.45
N LEU A 51 -5.06 7.21 6.34
CA LEU A 51 -5.70 6.46 7.42
C LEU A 51 -6.43 7.37 8.42
N ALA A 52 -6.06 8.63 8.50
CA ALA A 52 -6.74 9.61 9.34
C ALA A 52 -7.98 10.21 8.67
N SER A 53 -8.18 9.97 7.36
CA SER A 53 -9.28 10.57 6.59
C SER A 53 -10.47 9.60 6.48
N ASP A 54 -11.66 10.04 6.86
CA ASP A 54 -12.89 9.25 6.71
C ASP A 54 -13.24 9.03 5.22
N SER A 55 -12.71 9.86 4.33
CA SER A 55 -12.96 9.77 2.89
C SER A 55 -12.05 8.80 2.18
N PHE A 56 -11.03 8.25 2.88
CA PHE A 56 -10.14 7.26 2.31
C PHE A 56 -10.68 5.85 2.62
N THR A 57 -10.96 5.07 1.58
CA THR A 57 -11.41 3.68 1.74
C THR A 57 -10.69 2.76 0.76
N ILE A 58 -10.46 1.53 1.19
CA ILE A 58 -9.94 0.47 0.34
C ILE A 58 -11.02 -0.58 0.17
N GLU A 59 -11.41 -0.82 -1.09
CA GLU A 59 -12.44 -1.79 -1.44
C GLU A 59 -11.81 -2.95 -2.20
N GLN A 60 -12.43 -4.14 -2.13
CA GLN A 60 -12.02 -5.31 -2.90
C GLN A 60 -10.53 -5.63 -2.73
N HIS A 61 -10.02 -5.46 -1.53
CA HIS A 61 -8.61 -5.66 -1.22
C HIS A 61 -8.28 -7.15 -1.20
N ARG A 62 -7.46 -7.60 -2.14
CA ARG A 62 -7.15 -9.03 -2.30
C ARG A 62 -5.68 -9.26 -2.60
N CYS A 63 -5.19 -10.41 -2.17
CA CYS A 63 -3.86 -10.89 -2.52
C CYS A 63 -3.93 -11.64 -3.84
N VAL A 64 -3.12 -11.22 -4.81
CA VAL A 64 -2.99 -11.94 -6.08
C VAL A 64 -1.99 -13.08 -5.92
N TYR A 65 -0.85 -12.80 -5.26
CA TYR A 65 0.18 -13.80 -4.99
C TYR A 65 1.09 -13.32 -3.88
N GLU A 66 1.50 -14.23 -3.03
CA GLU A 66 2.50 -13.92 -2.00
C GLU A 66 3.38 -15.14 -1.72
N ASN A 67 4.69 -14.91 -1.62
CA ASN A 67 5.65 -15.89 -1.14
C ASN A 67 6.66 -15.17 -0.22
N GLU A 68 7.80 -15.78 0.07
CA GLU A 68 8.81 -15.19 0.96
C GLU A 68 9.48 -13.94 0.37
N ASP A 69 9.50 -13.82 -0.96
CA ASP A 69 10.24 -12.77 -1.65
C ASP A 69 9.37 -11.66 -2.19
N ILE A 70 8.11 -11.94 -2.51
CA ILE A 70 7.21 -10.96 -3.14
C ILE A 70 5.81 -11.03 -2.56
N LEU A 71 5.12 -9.90 -2.69
CA LEU A 71 3.68 -9.78 -2.44
C LEU A 71 3.07 -8.97 -3.57
N VAL A 72 2.03 -9.50 -4.21
CA VAL A 72 1.24 -8.77 -5.21
C VAL A 72 -0.18 -8.67 -4.71
N GLU A 73 -0.70 -7.45 -4.63
CA GLU A 73 -2.07 -7.20 -4.19
C GLU A 73 -2.81 -6.34 -5.20
N HIS A 74 -4.13 -6.44 -5.18
CA HIS A 74 -5.01 -5.59 -5.97
C HIS A 74 -6.09 -5.02 -5.08
N MET A 75 -6.45 -3.75 -5.30
CA MET A 75 -7.47 -3.08 -4.52
C MET A 75 -8.11 -1.96 -5.34
N VAL A 76 -9.29 -1.56 -4.92
CA VAL A 76 -9.92 -0.33 -5.41
C VAL A 76 -9.84 0.69 -4.28
N VAL A 77 -9.23 1.84 -4.56
CA VAL A 77 -8.98 2.87 -3.54
C VAL A 77 -9.80 4.10 -3.86
N ALA A 78 -10.56 4.57 -2.88
CA ALA A 78 -11.22 5.87 -2.93
C ALA A 78 -10.39 6.85 -2.11
N PHE A 79 -9.95 7.93 -2.77
CA PHE A 79 -9.09 8.94 -2.15
C PHE A 79 -9.90 10.11 -1.59
N PRO A 80 -9.32 10.89 -0.64
CA PRO A 80 -10.01 12.04 -0.05
C PRO A 80 -10.43 13.13 -1.04
N ASP A 81 -9.82 13.18 -2.23
CA ASP A 81 -10.16 14.15 -3.28
C ASP A 81 -11.32 13.70 -4.18
N ASN A 82 -12.07 12.67 -3.77
CA ASN A 82 -13.19 12.08 -4.52
C ASN A 82 -12.79 11.34 -5.79
N THR A 83 -11.53 10.98 -5.96
CA THR A 83 -11.09 10.11 -7.06
C THR A 83 -11.06 8.66 -6.61
N LYS A 84 -11.19 7.74 -7.57
CA LYS A 84 -11.05 6.30 -7.36
C LYS A 84 -10.06 5.72 -8.35
N GLU A 85 -9.30 4.72 -7.90
CA GLU A 85 -8.36 3.99 -8.75
C GLU A 85 -8.40 2.51 -8.44
N ALA A 86 -8.27 1.69 -9.52
CA ALA A 86 -7.94 0.28 -9.37
C ALA A 86 -6.42 0.19 -9.36
N VAL A 87 -5.84 -0.36 -8.29
CA VAL A 87 -4.41 -0.37 -8.06
C VAL A 87 -3.88 -1.79 -8.00
N LEU A 88 -2.86 -2.08 -8.83
CA LEU A 88 -2.07 -3.30 -8.72
C LEU A 88 -0.73 -2.91 -8.10
N ALA A 89 -0.42 -3.49 -6.95
CA ALA A 89 0.80 -3.20 -6.20
C ALA A 89 1.67 -4.44 -6.11
N ALA A 90 2.92 -4.32 -6.54
CA ALA A 90 3.90 -5.38 -6.46
C ALA A 90 4.99 -4.97 -5.47
N TYR A 91 5.16 -5.76 -4.42
CA TYR A 91 6.17 -5.52 -3.40
C TYR A 91 7.27 -6.56 -3.48
N THR A 92 8.51 -6.11 -3.29
CA THR A 92 9.64 -6.98 -2.97
C THR A 92 9.80 -6.99 -1.45
N LYS A 93 10.06 -8.16 -0.88
CA LYS A 93 10.28 -8.29 0.56
C LYS A 93 11.76 -8.40 0.89
N LYS A 94 12.14 -7.90 2.06
CA LYS A 94 13.46 -8.05 2.64
C LYS A 94 13.32 -8.03 4.16
N ASP A 95 13.99 -8.95 4.86
CA ASP A 95 13.95 -9.05 6.32
C ASP A 95 12.50 -9.17 6.85
N ASN A 96 11.67 -9.93 6.13
CA ASN A 96 10.24 -10.13 6.45
C ASN A 96 9.44 -8.82 6.46
N LYS A 97 9.86 -7.84 5.68
CA LYS A 97 9.18 -6.55 5.55
C LYS A 97 9.05 -6.18 4.08
N LEU A 98 8.16 -5.25 3.79
CA LEU A 98 8.01 -4.70 2.46
C LEU A 98 9.18 -3.74 2.22
N TYR A 99 9.94 -4.01 1.16
CA TYR A 99 11.18 -3.31 0.87
C TYR A 99 11.04 -2.34 -0.30
N LYS A 100 10.37 -2.77 -1.36
CA LYS A 100 10.13 -1.93 -2.54
C LYS A 100 8.71 -2.19 -3.04
N CYS A 101 8.01 -1.13 -3.41
CA CYS A 101 6.69 -1.22 -4.02
C CYS A 101 6.68 -0.54 -5.38
N GLU A 102 6.07 -1.18 -6.36
CA GLU A 102 5.73 -0.55 -7.63
C GLU A 102 4.23 -0.70 -7.86
N THR A 103 3.56 0.38 -8.22
CA THR A 103 2.13 0.33 -8.50
C THR A 103 1.82 0.67 -9.96
N GLY A 104 0.83 -0.05 -10.50
CA GLY A 104 0.11 0.37 -11.68
C GLY A 104 -1.31 0.71 -11.26
N ALA A 105 -1.85 1.83 -11.74
CA ALA A 105 -3.17 2.27 -11.33
C ALA A 105 -3.96 2.75 -12.53
N THR A 106 -5.26 2.41 -12.53
CA THR A 106 -6.22 2.88 -13.53
C THR A 106 -7.30 3.68 -12.84
N LYS A 107 -7.50 4.91 -13.29
CA LYS A 107 -8.53 5.78 -12.74
C LYS A 107 -9.90 5.27 -13.10
N ILE A 108 -10.83 5.27 -12.16
CA ILE A 108 -12.22 4.83 -12.33
C ILE A 108 -13.15 6.04 -12.32
N GLY A 109 -13.99 6.13 -13.31
CA GLY A 109 -15.02 7.18 -13.39
C GLY A 109 -14.62 8.41 -14.20
#